data_6b405414c39e76677908ca4018feb322
#
_entry.id   6b405414c39e76677908ca4018feb322
#
_cell.length_a   1.000
_cell.length_b   1.000
_cell.length_c   1.000
_cell.angle_alpha   90.00
_cell.angle_beta   90.00
_cell.angle_gamma   90.00
#
_symmetry.space_group_name_H-M   'P 1'
#
loop_
_entity.id
_entity.type
_entity.pdbx_description
1 polymer ?
#
loop_
_entity_poly.entity_id
_entity_poly.type
_entity_poly.pdbx_seq_one_letter_code
_entity_poly.pdbx_strand_id
1 'polypeptide(L)'
;HWPLRPPRTSHTPHPRGPLRLSLLKQPALEAGDRHLFDYPTPSLLNFLWGFGSLGGIGLQVQIVTGIVLAMHYTPHVVCAGVSIEHILREVYGGWLLRHAHANGASLFFLAVYLHLFRGLAMGHAWRVFVWCVGVLLLLLSVLTAFVGYVLPWGQMSFWGATVITSLASAFPVVGNPLVTWLWGGLSVENATLNRFLSLHYLLPFILACHSMVHLAALHQYGSNHPLVGAYPVDKSAFLTDSLIKDLVGWVLYAIGFSLYAFFTPIALGHPDNSIHANPLTTPAHIVPEWYFLAFYAILRSIPNKQAGVASVALVFFTLGLIGISGSSTFRHGPVRPSSSAFSPTIADAFHLFWILGADLLILGWSGSHCTPHAIRIGQLWSAYSFLCLANLHLWRSEAEGGISYEKRQSLAATSSSFCFCSLDTPTHHLLLSSRVRSTTPCLLELRWANKMLYEHELAPPNPFSLGGVDRITPSVVAGGDWCWSV
;
A
#
# COMPACT_ATOMS: atom_id res chain seq x y z
N HIS A 1 -7.30 33.93 -9.84
CA HIS A 1 -6.02 34.64 -9.60
C HIS A 1 -4.92 33.64 -9.31
N TRP A 2 -4.07 33.40 -10.27
CA TRP A 2 -2.84 32.62 -10.08
C TRP A 2 -1.89 33.46 -9.23
N PRO A 3 -1.29 32.92 -8.15
CA PRO A 3 -0.32 33.67 -7.37
C PRO A 3 0.91 33.95 -8.24
N LEU A 4 1.28 35.21 -8.28
CA LEU A 4 2.50 35.71 -8.95
C LEU A 4 3.70 34.87 -8.52
N ARG A 5 4.53 34.50 -9.48
CA ARG A 5 5.83 33.85 -9.23
C ARG A 5 6.59 34.67 -8.19
N PRO A 6 7.14 34.05 -7.14
CA PRO A 6 8.03 34.77 -6.24
C PRO A 6 9.17 35.38 -7.06
N PRO A 7 9.64 36.58 -6.68
CA PRO A 7 10.72 37.25 -7.40
C PRO A 7 11.91 36.30 -7.47
N ARG A 8 12.45 36.14 -8.68
CA ARG A 8 13.73 35.45 -8.88
C ARG A 8 14.75 36.17 -8.02
N THR A 9 15.12 35.59 -6.88
CA THR A 9 16.34 36.02 -6.19
C THR A 9 17.47 35.85 -7.19
N SER A 10 18.19 36.92 -7.45
CA SER A 10 19.35 36.96 -8.30
C SER A 10 20.38 35.96 -7.79
N HIS A 11 20.32 34.73 -8.31
CA HIS A 11 21.40 33.79 -8.12
C HIS A 11 22.61 34.38 -8.82
N THR A 12 23.54 34.93 -8.07
CA THR A 12 24.88 35.12 -8.60
C THR A 12 25.34 33.76 -9.08
N PRO A 13 25.60 33.58 -10.39
CA PRO A 13 26.09 32.32 -10.89
C PRO A 13 27.42 32.04 -10.16
N HIS A 14 27.50 30.94 -9.40
CA HIS A 14 28.79 30.46 -8.92
C HIS A 14 29.75 30.45 -10.11
N PRO A 15 30.99 30.99 -9.97
CA PRO A 15 31.94 31.00 -11.04
C PRO A 15 32.14 29.55 -11.49
N ARG A 16 31.61 29.22 -12.67
CA ARG A 16 31.74 27.90 -13.29
C ARG A 16 33.24 27.69 -13.53
N GLY A 17 33.82 26.72 -12.81
CA GLY A 17 35.19 26.33 -13.01
C GLY A 17 35.49 26.02 -14.49
N PRO A 18 36.73 26.24 -14.98
CA PRO A 18 37.08 26.23 -16.40
C PRO A 18 37.06 24.85 -17.10
N LEU A 19 36.61 23.79 -16.49
CA LEU A 19 36.70 22.41 -17.00
C LEU A 19 35.35 21.73 -17.32
N ARG A 20 34.31 22.48 -17.70
CA ARG A 20 33.15 21.83 -18.32
C ARG A 20 33.47 21.50 -19.77
N LEU A 21 33.57 20.19 -20.05
CA LEU A 21 33.71 19.66 -21.41
C LEU A 21 32.71 20.32 -22.37
N SER A 22 33.16 20.70 -23.56
CA SER A 22 32.30 21.34 -24.57
C SER A 22 31.06 20.51 -24.94
N LEU A 23 31.10 19.20 -24.74
CA LEU A 23 29.97 18.27 -24.86
C LEU A 23 28.78 18.63 -23.95
N LEU A 24 29.01 19.16 -22.73
CA LEU A 24 27.96 19.55 -21.82
C LEU A 24 27.25 20.85 -22.20
N LYS A 25 27.71 21.55 -23.22
CA LYS A 25 27.05 22.75 -23.77
C LYS A 25 25.93 22.44 -24.77
N GLN A 26 25.72 21.17 -25.10
CA GLN A 26 24.60 20.78 -25.96
C GLN A 26 23.28 21.01 -25.23
N PRO A 27 22.22 21.57 -25.85
CA PRO A 27 20.99 21.94 -25.21
C PRO A 27 20.31 20.78 -24.42
N ALA A 28 20.36 19.57 -24.95
CA ALA A 28 19.81 18.40 -24.32
C ALA A 28 20.57 18.00 -23.05
N LEU A 29 21.91 18.06 -23.06
CA LEU A 29 22.75 17.78 -21.92
C LEU A 29 22.67 18.90 -20.86
N GLU A 30 22.54 20.15 -21.30
CA GLU A 30 22.32 21.29 -20.40
C GLU A 30 20.95 21.20 -19.69
N ALA A 31 19.91 20.75 -20.40
CA ALA A 31 18.62 20.46 -19.78
C ALA A 31 18.74 19.35 -18.73
N GLY A 32 19.43 18.25 -19.02
CA GLY A 32 19.74 17.18 -18.08
C GLY A 32 20.53 17.69 -16.87
N ASP A 33 21.56 18.51 -17.11
CA ASP A 33 22.39 19.09 -16.04
C ASP A 33 21.54 19.93 -15.05
N ARG A 34 20.67 20.80 -15.59
CA ARG A 34 19.78 21.65 -14.80
C ARG A 34 18.71 20.89 -14.03
N HIS A 35 18.26 19.75 -14.52
CA HIS A 35 17.19 18.96 -13.90
C HIS A 35 17.69 17.84 -12.99
N LEU A 36 18.90 17.34 -13.20
CA LEU A 36 19.45 16.20 -12.45
C LEU A 36 20.62 16.58 -11.54
N PHE A 37 21.51 17.48 -11.99
CA PHE A 37 22.74 17.76 -11.24
C PHE A 37 22.70 19.09 -10.49
N ASP A 38 22.41 20.18 -11.19
CA ASP A 38 22.36 21.53 -10.60
C ASP A 38 20.97 21.88 -10.01
N TYR A 39 20.04 20.92 -9.95
CA TYR A 39 18.71 21.16 -9.41
C TYR A 39 18.77 21.57 -7.94
N PRO A 40 18.22 22.73 -7.55
CA PRO A 40 18.33 23.25 -6.22
C PRO A 40 17.41 22.51 -5.24
N THR A 41 18.00 21.79 -4.30
CA THR A 41 17.31 21.03 -3.24
C THR A 41 17.61 21.61 -1.87
N PRO A 42 16.68 21.51 -0.88
CA PRO A 42 16.95 21.87 0.49
C PRO A 42 18.14 21.07 1.04
N SER A 43 19.10 21.75 1.70
CA SER A 43 20.33 21.11 2.22
C SER A 43 20.08 20.10 3.37
N LEU A 44 18.95 20.23 4.10
CA LEU A 44 18.61 19.39 5.25
C LEU A 44 17.81 18.14 4.91
N LEU A 45 17.73 17.72 3.63
CA LEU A 45 17.07 16.47 3.28
C LEU A 45 17.83 15.28 3.88
N ASN A 46 17.12 14.42 4.62
CA ASN A 46 17.69 13.21 5.21
C ASN A 46 17.44 11.99 4.29
N PHE A 47 17.90 10.81 4.69
CA PHE A 47 17.76 9.56 3.94
C PHE A 47 16.32 9.15 3.63
N LEU A 48 15.33 9.66 4.35
CA LEU A 48 13.90 9.37 4.05
C LEU A 48 13.48 9.92 2.68
N TRP A 49 14.17 10.93 2.14
CA TRP A 49 13.89 11.44 0.79
C TRP A 49 14.42 10.55 -0.33
N GLY A 50 15.33 9.62 -0.02
CA GLY A 50 15.88 8.64 -0.96
C GLY A 50 14.93 7.49 -1.34
N PHE A 51 13.82 7.28 -0.63
CA PHE A 51 12.89 6.18 -0.97
C PHE A 51 12.19 6.35 -2.30
N GLY A 52 12.02 7.58 -2.79
CA GLY A 52 11.52 7.82 -4.14
C GLY A 52 12.49 7.33 -5.22
N SER A 53 13.78 7.61 -5.09
CA SER A 53 14.81 7.12 -6.02
C SER A 53 14.98 5.60 -5.92
N LEU A 54 14.85 5.00 -4.74
CA LEU A 54 14.84 3.54 -4.56
C LEU A 54 13.65 2.88 -5.26
N GLY A 55 12.46 3.47 -5.20
CA GLY A 55 11.31 3.02 -5.99
C GLY A 55 11.59 3.08 -7.49
N GLY A 56 12.27 4.13 -7.98
CA GLY A 56 12.68 4.28 -9.37
C GLY A 56 13.67 3.19 -9.80
N ILE A 57 14.69 2.91 -9.02
CA ILE A 57 15.66 1.81 -9.27
C ILE A 57 14.96 0.46 -9.22
N GLY A 58 14.09 0.24 -8.23
CA GLY A 58 13.30 -0.99 -8.14
C GLY A 58 12.45 -1.21 -9.39
N LEU A 59 11.77 -0.17 -9.89
CA LEU A 59 11.00 -0.24 -11.14
C LEU A 59 11.89 -0.58 -12.35
N GLN A 60 13.08 0.02 -12.46
CA GLN A 60 14.03 -0.30 -13.53
C GLN A 60 14.45 -1.76 -13.48
N VAL A 61 14.79 -2.29 -12.29
CA VAL A 61 15.16 -3.70 -12.11
C VAL A 61 14.00 -4.60 -12.56
N GLN A 62 12.76 -4.28 -12.17
CA GLN A 62 11.58 -5.04 -12.58
C GLN A 62 11.38 -5.02 -14.10
N ILE A 63 11.50 -3.87 -14.75
CA ILE A 63 11.33 -3.78 -16.21
C ILE A 63 12.43 -4.57 -16.93
N VAL A 64 13.70 -4.37 -16.59
CA VAL A 64 14.82 -5.04 -17.27
C VAL A 64 14.75 -6.55 -17.10
N THR A 65 14.60 -7.02 -15.87
CA THR A 65 14.49 -8.48 -15.61
C THR A 65 13.24 -9.06 -16.24
N GLY A 66 12.10 -8.34 -16.22
CA GLY A 66 10.84 -8.77 -16.81
C GLY A 66 10.89 -8.91 -18.33
N ILE A 67 11.52 -7.97 -19.04
CA ILE A 67 11.73 -8.06 -20.49
C ILE A 67 12.52 -9.33 -20.85
N VAL A 68 13.62 -9.60 -20.14
CA VAL A 68 14.45 -10.78 -20.42
C VAL A 68 13.69 -12.07 -20.06
N LEU A 69 12.95 -12.11 -18.95
CA LEU A 69 12.12 -13.27 -18.59
C LEU A 69 11.03 -13.56 -19.64
N ALA A 70 10.42 -12.48 -20.19
CA ALA A 70 9.38 -12.63 -21.21
C ALA A 70 9.88 -13.25 -22.51
N MET A 71 11.18 -13.19 -22.80
CA MET A 71 11.79 -13.84 -23.98
C MET A 71 11.78 -15.35 -23.90
N HIS A 72 11.66 -15.91 -22.70
CA HIS A 72 11.72 -17.35 -22.42
C HIS A 72 10.41 -17.92 -21.86
N TYR A 73 9.49 -17.07 -21.42
CA TYR A 73 8.25 -17.48 -20.79
C TYR A 73 7.16 -17.81 -21.82
N THR A 74 6.41 -18.89 -21.59
CA THR A 74 5.28 -19.30 -22.45
C THR A 74 3.96 -19.20 -21.67
N PRO A 75 3.02 -18.31 -22.06
CA PRO A 75 1.76 -18.09 -21.34
C PRO A 75 0.71 -19.13 -21.71
N HIS A 76 0.92 -20.37 -21.35
CA HIS A 76 -0.01 -21.47 -21.58
C HIS A 76 -0.14 -22.33 -20.33
N VAL A 77 -1.34 -22.73 -19.96
CA VAL A 77 -1.63 -23.42 -18.68
C VAL A 77 -0.78 -24.68 -18.45
N VAL A 78 -0.40 -25.38 -19.52
CA VAL A 78 0.48 -26.55 -19.45
C VAL A 78 1.96 -26.15 -19.42
N CYS A 79 2.32 -25.05 -20.09
CA CYS A 79 3.72 -24.70 -20.35
C CYS A 79 4.26 -23.63 -19.36
N ALA A 80 3.40 -22.87 -18.71
CA ALA A 80 3.83 -21.73 -17.90
C ALA A 80 4.80 -22.13 -16.79
N GLY A 81 4.44 -23.08 -15.94
CA GLY A 81 5.31 -23.59 -14.89
C GLY A 81 6.59 -24.25 -15.45
N VAL A 82 6.44 -25.04 -16.52
CA VAL A 82 7.59 -25.69 -17.19
C VAL A 82 8.55 -24.64 -17.77
N SER A 83 8.05 -23.56 -18.37
CA SER A 83 8.91 -22.48 -18.89
C SER A 83 9.65 -21.75 -17.77
N ILE A 84 9.05 -21.59 -16.59
CA ILE A 84 9.73 -21.03 -15.42
C ILE A 84 10.84 -21.96 -14.92
N GLU A 85 10.58 -23.28 -14.86
CA GLU A 85 11.63 -24.24 -14.52
C GLU A 85 12.75 -24.27 -15.54
N HIS A 86 12.44 -24.21 -16.83
CA HIS A 86 13.43 -24.08 -17.90
C HIS A 86 14.30 -22.84 -17.73
N ILE A 87 13.69 -21.68 -17.41
CA ILE A 87 14.42 -20.44 -17.12
C ILE A 87 15.38 -20.66 -15.93
N LEU A 88 14.90 -21.29 -14.88
CA LEU A 88 15.71 -21.50 -13.67
C LEU A 88 16.91 -22.42 -13.88
N ARG A 89 16.78 -23.42 -14.75
CA ARG A 89 17.77 -24.51 -14.90
C ARG A 89 18.64 -24.40 -16.15
N GLU A 90 18.06 -24.02 -17.29
CA GLU A 90 18.70 -24.15 -18.60
C GLU A 90 19.16 -22.78 -19.15
N VAL A 91 18.49 -21.69 -18.78
CA VAL A 91 18.89 -20.35 -19.26
C VAL A 91 20.05 -19.83 -18.44
N TYR A 92 21.14 -19.42 -19.13
CA TYR A 92 22.32 -18.87 -18.46
C TYR A 92 21.96 -17.64 -17.60
N GLY A 93 22.21 -17.71 -16.30
CA GLY A 93 21.80 -16.67 -15.35
C GLY A 93 20.29 -16.54 -15.11
N GLY A 94 19.47 -17.43 -15.68
CA GLY A 94 18.01 -17.39 -15.59
C GLY A 94 17.49 -17.51 -14.16
N TRP A 95 18.14 -18.34 -13.33
CA TRP A 95 17.83 -18.43 -11.91
C TRP A 95 17.96 -17.07 -11.21
N LEU A 96 19.02 -16.32 -11.50
CA LEU A 96 19.22 -14.98 -10.91
C LEU A 96 18.16 -14.01 -11.41
N LEU A 97 17.88 -14.00 -12.72
CA LEU A 97 16.85 -13.13 -13.32
C LEU A 97 15.47 -13.40 -12.71
N ARG A 98 15.10 -14.68 -12.56
CA ARG A 98 13.81 -15.07 -11.97
C ARG A 98 13.70 -14.66 -10.51
N HIS A 99 14.74 -14.93 -9.69
CA HIS A 99 14.74 -14.54 -8.29
C HIS A 99 14.89 -13.03 -8.10
N ALA A 100 15.65 -12.36 -8.95
CA ALA A 100 15.75 -10.91 -8.95
C ALA A 100 14.39 -10.25 -9.23
N HIS A 101 13.64 -10.77 -10.20
CA HIS A 101 12.30 -10.26 -10.50
C HIS A 101 11.31 -10.50 -9.35
N ALA A 102 11.28 -11.71 -8.80
CA ALA A 102 10.36 -12.08 -7.72
C ALA A 102 10.63 -11.29 -6.42
N ASN A 103 11.88 -11.28 -5.94
CA ASN A 103 12.26 -10.58 -4.72
C ASN A 103 12.29 -9.06 -4.92
N GLY A 104 12.61 -8.62 -6.14
CA GLY A 104 12.60 -7.21 -6.50
C GLY A 104 11.21 -6.58 -6.37
N ALA A 105 10.12 -7.32 -6.63
CA ALA A 105 8.76 -6.86 -6.39
C ALA A 105 8.54 -6.55 -4.90
N SER A 106 8.97 -7.41 -4.00
CA SER A 106 8.88 -7.19 -2.55
C SER A 106 9.65 -5.95 -2.10
N LEU A 107 10.88 -5.78 -2.57
CA LEU A 107 11.72 -4.63 -2.21
C LEU A 107 11.21 -3.33 -2.85
N PHE A 108 10.61 -3.41 -4.04
CA PHE A 108 9.93 -2.28 -4.67
C PHE A 108 8.76 -1.79 -3.81
N PHE A 109 7.87 -2.69 -3.37
CA PHE A 109 6.76 -2.30 -2.50
C PHE A 109 7.22 -1.79 -1.14
N LEU A 110 8.29 -2.35 -0.56
CA LEU A 110 8.89 -1.83 0.66
C LEU A 110 9.32 -0.36 0.48
N ALA A 111 10.04 -0.06 -0.61
CA ALA A 111 10.47 1.31 -0.91
C ALA A 111 9.27 2.24 -1.14
N VAL A 112 8.25 1.81 -1.89
CA VAL A 112 7.05 2.60 -2.18
C VAL A 112 6.24 2.87 -0.90
N TYR A 113 6.07 1.88 -0.02
CA TYR A 113 5.36 2.09 1.24
C TYR A 113 6.10 3.05 2.16
N LEU A 114 7.41 2.92 2.30
CA LEU A 114 8.22 3.86 3.09
C LEU A 114 8.19 5.27 2.48
N HIS A 115 8.18 5.38 1.16
CA HIS A 115 7.99 6.65 0.46
C HIS A 115 6.63 7.28 0.75
N LEU A 116 5.54 6.51 0.68
CA LEU A 116 4.19 6.96 1.01
C LEU A 116 4.08 7.39 2.48
N PHE A 117 4.59 6.57 3.40
CA PHE A 117 4.58 6.87 4.84
C PHE A 117 5.34 8.15 5.15
N ARG A 118 6.52 8.35 4.57
CA ARG A 118 7.27 9.59 4.70
C ARG A 118 6.44 10.77 4.22
N GLY A 119 5.73 10.62 3.09
CA GLY A 119 4.85 11.67 2.56
C GLY A 119 3.71 12.03 3.51
N LEU A 120 3.09 11.04 4.15
CA LEU A 120 2.06 11.24 5.17
C LEU A 120 2.63 11.90 6.43
N ALA A 121 3.75 11.37 6.96
CA ALA A 121 4.40 11.87 8.17
C ALA A 121 4.81 13.34 8.06
N MET A 122 5.36 13.70 6.91
CA MET A 122 5.86 15.05 6.64
C MET A 122 4.79 15.99 6.06
N GLY A 123 3.54 15.54 5.99
CA GLY A 123 2.42 16.36 5.51
C GLY A 123 2.55 16.79 4.04
N HIS A 124 3.17 16.00 3.17
CA HIS A 124 3.43 16.39 1.78
C HIS A 124 2.20 16.35 0.86
N ALA A 125 1.06 15.84 1.35
CA ALA A 125 -0.16 15.68 0.56
C ALA A 125 -0.76 16.99 0.03
N TRP A 126 -0.37 18.17 0.56
CA TRP A 126 -0.82 19.47 0.05
C TRP A 126 -0.38 19.75 -1.40
N ARG A 127 0.61 19.02 -1.91
CA ARG A 127 0.99 19.06 -3.32
C ARG A 127 0.08 18.13 -4.11
N VAL A 128 -1.16 18.55 -4.28
CA VAL A 128 -2.28 17.75 -4.78
C VAL A 128 -1.90 16.94 -6.00
N PHE A 129 -1.32 17.57 -7.03
CA PHE A 129 -1.03 16.86 -8.27
C PHE A 129 0.06 15.79 -8.09
N VAL A 130 1.16 16.10 -7.41
CA VAL A 130 2.22 15.12 -7.09
C VAL A 130 1.65 13.96 -6.29
N TRP A 131 0.83 14.26 -5.28
CA TRP A 131 0.22 13.27 -4.41
C TRP A 131 -0.75 12.36 -5.16
N CYS A 132 -1.69 12.91 -5.92
CA CYS A 132 -2.68 12.14 -6.67
C CYS A 132 -2.04 11.24 -7.74
N VAL A 133 -1.02 11.73 -8.45
CA VAL A 133 -0.24 10.89 -9.38
C VAL A 133 0.48 9.78 -8.63
N GLY A 134 1.00 10.05 -7.41
CA GLY A 134 1.58 9.02 -6.54
C GLY A 134 0.59 7.93 -6.13
N VAL A 135 -0.64 8.31 -5.77
CA VAL A 135 -1.71 7.34 -5.44
C VAL A 135 -2.10 6.50 -6.66
N LEU A 136 -2.15 7.12 -7.84
CA LEU A 136 -2.38 6.40 -9.10
C LEU A 136 -1.24 5.41 -9.40
N LEU A 137 0.02 5.81 -9.18
CA LEU A 137 1.19 4.93 -9.33
C LEU A 137 1.10 3.73 -8.37
N LEU A 138 0.69 3.93 -7.13
CA LEU A 138 0.47 2.84 -6.17
C LEU A 138 -0.60 1.86 -6.68
N LEU A 139 -1.73 2.36 -7.16
CA LEU A 139 -2.82 1.53 -7.69
C LEU A 139 -2.36 0.71 -8.91
N LEU A 140 -1.65 1.35 -9.85
CA LEU A 140 -1.09 0.68 -11.02
C LEU A 140 -0.04 -0.37 -10.62
N SER A 141 0.78 -0.10 -9.60
CA SER A 141 1.77 -1.05 -9.07
C SER A 141 1.10 -2.29 -8.47
N VAL A 142 0.04 -2.09 -7.69
CA VAL A 142 -0.78 -3.17 -7.12
C VAL A 142 -1.35 -4.06 -8.22
N LEU A 143 -1.93 -3.46 -9.26
CA LEU A 143 -2.48 -4.19 -10.40
C LEU A 143 -1.39 -4.95 -11.17
N THR A 144 -0.25 -4.29 -11.43
CA THR A 144 0.89 -4.90 -12.13
C THR A 144 1.41 -6.13 -11.38
N ALA A 145 1.62 -6.01 -10.07
CA ALA A 145 2.12 -7.10 -9.25
C ALA A 145 1.12 -8.26 -9.17
N PHE A 146 -0.18 -7.97 -9.04
CA PHE A 146 -1.22 -8.98 -9.01
C PHE A 146 -1.23 -9.83 -10.28
N VAL A 147 -1.32 -9.20 -11.47
CA VAL A 147 -1.36 -9.95 -12.72
C VAL A 147 -0.03 -10.68 -12.99
N GLY A 148 1.10 -10.14 -12.50
CA GLY A 148 2.42 -10.79 -12.57
C GLY A 148 2.54 -12.03 -11.70
N TYR A 149 1.96 -12.01 -10.50
CA TYR A 149 1.96 -13.16 -9.59
C TYR A 149 1.18 -14.37 -10.13
N VAL A 150 0.24 -14.14 -11.02
CA VAL A 150 -0.54 -15.21 -11.67
C VAL A 150 0.28 -15.97 -12.72
N LEU A 151 1.26 -15.35 -13.35
CA LEU A 151 1.98 -15.89 -14.49
C LEU A 151 2.73 -17.22 -14.23
N PRO A 152 3.34 -17.48 -13.08
CA PRO A 152 3.98 -18.76 -12.80
C PRO A 152 3.04 -19.96 -12.83
N TRP A 153 1.75 -19.76 -12.71
CA TRP A 153 0.70 -20.76 -12.75
C TRP A 153 0.88 -21.86 -11.69
N GLY A 154 1.30 -21.45 -10.49
CA GLY A 154 1.30 -22.30 -9.31
C GLY A 154 -0.06 -22.28 -8.59
N GLN A 155 -0.18 -23.05 -7.51
CA GLN A 155 -1.43 -23.13 -6.73
C GLN A 155 -1.88 -21.76 -6.21
N MET A 156 -0.97 -20.96 -5.66
CA MET A 156 -1.33 -19.60 -5.20
C MET A 156 -1.65 -18.65 -6.35
N SER A 157 -0.96 -18.78 -7.48
CA SER A 157 -1.26 -18.02 -8.71
C SER A 157 -2.69 -18.23 -9.17
N PHE A 158 -3.10 -19.49 -9.31
CA PHE A 158 -4.41 -19.89 -9.82
C PHE A 158 -5.55 -19.51 -8.84
N TRP A 159 -5.41 -19.93 -7.59
CA TRP A 159 -6.45 -19.68 -6.58
C TRP A 159 -6.53 -18.21 -6.18
N GLY A 160 -5.41 -17.52 -6.13
CA GLY A 160 -5.38 -16.06 -5.94
C GLY A 160 -6.08 -15.32 -7.08
N ALA A 161 -5.83 -15.71 -8.34
CA ALA A 161 -6.52 -15.15 -9.49
C ALA A 161 -8.03 -15.42 -9.42
N THR A 162 -8.43 -16.65 -9.11
CA THR A 162 -9.84 -17.04 -9.01
C THR A 162 -10.58 -16.20 -7.95
N VAL A 163 -10.00 -16.05 -6.76
CA VAL A 163 -10.59 -15.29 -5.66
C VAL A 163 -10.68 -13.80 -6.03
N ILE A 164 -9.56 -13.19 -6.39
CA ILE A 164 -9.50 -11.73 -6.60
C ILE A 164 -10.35 -11.30 -7.80
N THR A 165 -10.31 -12.03 -8.92
CA THR A 165 -11.10 -11.66 -10.09
C THR A 165 -12.59 -11.92 -9.88
N SER A 166 -12.96 -12.91 -9.05
CA SER A 166 -14.36 -13.15 -8.67
C SER A 166 -14.96 -11.97 -7.89
N LEU A 167 -14.13 -11.12 -7.23
CA LEU A 167 -14.62 -9.93 -6.52
C LEU A 167 -15.32 -8.93 -7.46
N ALA A 168 -15.02 -8.96 -8.75
CA ALA A 168 -15.72 -8.14 -9.74
C ALA A 168 -17.22 -8.43 -9.79
N SER A 169 -17.68 -9.63 -9.38
CA SER A 169 -19.11 -9.95 -9.26
C SER A 169 -19.84 -9.16 -8.15
N ALA A 170 -19.11 -8.42 -7.30
CA ALA A 170 -19.70 -7.51 -6.33
C ALA A 170 -20.37 -6.28 -6.96
N PHE A 171 -20.04 -5.94 -8.21
CA PHE A 171 -20.70 -4.84 -8.90
C PHE A 171 -22.12 -5.23 -9.31
N PRO A 172 -23.15 -4.47 -8.86
CA PRO A 172 -24.53 -4.77 -9.22
C PRO A 172 -24.72 -4.78 -10.74
N VAL A 173 -25.59 -5.66 -11.24
CA VAL A 173 -26.01 -5.80 -12.64
C VAL A 173 -24.88 -6.28 -13.57
N VAL A 174 -23.72 -5.65 -13.56
CA VAL A 174 -22.61 -5.89 -14.51
C VAL A 174 -21.54 -6.86 -13.98
N GLY A 175 -21.62 -7.26 -12.71
CA GLY A 175 -20.54 -8.00 -12.04
C GLY A 175 -20.24 -9.35 -12.69
N ASN A 176 -21.24 -10.19 -12.92
CA ASN A 176 -21.04 -11.50 -13.54
C ASN A 176 -20.53 -11.40 -15.00
N PRO A 177 -21.12 -10.58 -15.88
CA PRO A 177 -20.53 -10.31 -17.19
C PRO A 177 -19.07 -9.82 -17.11
N LEU A 178 -18.74 -8.98 -16.14
CA LEU A 178 -17.39 -8.50 -15.94
C LEU A 178 -16.41 -9.61 -15.55
N VAL A 179 -16.81 -10.54 -14.66
CA VAL A 179 -16.01 -11.73 -14.30
C VAL A 179 -15.76 -12.58 -15.52
N THR A 180 -16.80 -12.93 -16.30
CA THR A 180 -16.67 -13.72 -17.51
C THR A 180 -15.77 -13.05 -18.55
N TRP A 181 -15.85 -11.73 -18.67
CA TRP A 181 -14.97 -10.95 -19.54
C TRP A 181 -13.52 -10.96 -19.04
N LEU A 182 -13.27 -10.81 -17.74
CA LEU A 182 -11.94 -10.90 -17.15
C LEU A 182 -11.31 -12.26 -17.35
N TRP A 183 -12.07 -13.33 -17.13
CA TRP A 183 -11.57 -14.70 -17.34
C TRP A 183 -11.42 -15.05 -18.81
N GLY A 184 -12.25 -14.49 -19.69
CA GLY A 184 -12.33 -14.86 -21.09
C GLY A 184 -13.01 -16.19 -21.34
N GLY A 185 -13.81 -16.64 -20.39
CA GLY A 185 -14.53 -17.90 -20.35
C GLY A 185 -15.33 -18.03 -19.06
N LEU A 186 -15.68 -19.26 -18.71
CA LEU A 186 -16.46 -19.57 -17.50
C LEU A 186 -15.56 -19.81 -16.27
N SER A 187 -14.26 -19.91 -16.46
CA SER A 187 -13.27 -20.19 -15.41
C SER A 187 -11.95 -19.48 -15.70
N VAL A 188 -11.08 -19.43 -14.69
CA VAL A 188 -9.69 -18.97 -14.85
C VAL A 188 -8.92 -20.03 -15.60
N GLU A 189 -8.53 -19.72 -16.83
CA GLU A 189 -7.88 -20.68 -17.76
C GLU A 189 -6.85 -19.98 -18.65
N ASN A 190 -6.54 -20.62 -19.77
CA ASN A 190 -5.54 -20.15 -20.73
C ASN A 190 -5.83 -18.73 -21.25
N ALA A 191 -7.10 -18.39 -21.49
CA ALA A 191 -7.50 -17.06 -21.93
C ALA A 191 -7.17 -15.99 -20.87
N THR A 192 -7.34 -16.32 -19.58
CA THR A 192 -6.97 -15.44 -18.46
C THR A 192 -5.46 -15.24 -18.41
N LEU A 193 -4.70 -16.31 -18.51
CA LEU A 193 -3.24 -16.28 -18.44
C LEU A 193 -2.63 -15.41 -19.55
N ASN A 194 -3.11 -15.56 -20.78
CA ASN A 194 -2.65 -14.77 -21.93
C ASN A 194 -2.90 -13.28 -21.76
N ARG A 195 -4.11 -12.89 -21.37
CA ARG A 195 -4.42 -11.46 -21.17
C ARG A 195 -3.68 -10.89 -19.98
N PHE A 196 -3.40 -11.67 -18.94
CA PHE A 196 -2.62 -11.24 -17.80
C PHE A 196 -1.15 -11.03 -18.17
N LEU A 197 -0.57 -11.86 -19.03
CA LEU A 197 0.75 -11.57 -19.59
C LEU A 197 0.76 -10.24 -20.36
N SER A 198 -0.20 -10.04 -21.24
CA SER A 198 -0.28 -8.81 -22.04
C SER A 198 -0.39 -7.56 -21.15
N LEU A 199 -1.23 -7.61 -20.11
CA LEU A 199 -1.36 -6.52 -19.14
C LEU A 199 -0.10 -6.35 -18.30
N HIS A 200 0.49 -7.43 -17.80
CA HIS A 200 1.71 -7.37 -16.99
C HIS A 200 2.89 -6.80 -17.76
N TYR A 201 2.99 -7.08 -19.05
CA TYR A 201 4.03 -6.54 -19.90
C TYR A 201 3.80 -5.05 -20.20
N LEU A 202 2.56 -4.62 -20.42
CA LEU A 202 2.20 -3.24 -20.76
C LEU A 202 2.28 -2.28 -19.55
N LEU A 203 1.75 -2.69 -18.39
CA LEU A 203 1.58 -1.83 -17.23
C LEU A 203 2.89 -1.20 -16.70
N PRO A 204 4.05 -1.87 -16.67
CA PRO A 204 5.31 -1.27 -16.24
C PRO A 204 5.74 -0.08 -17.09
N PHE A 205 5.45 -0.07 -18.39
CA PHE A 205 5.75 1.10 -19.25
C PHE A 205 4.81 2.26 -18.96
N ILE A 206 3.54 1.97 -18.64
CA ILE A 206 2.60 2.98 -18.16
C ILE A 206 3.06 3.54 -16.81
N LEU A 207 3.53 2.68 -15.89
CA LEU A 207 4.13 3.10 -14.62
C LEU A 207 5.35 4.00 -14.83
N ALA A 208 6.25 3.64 -15.73
CA ALA A 208 7.43 4.45 -16.05
C ALA A 208 7.04 5.83 -16.60
N CYS A 209 6.06 5.88 -17.50
CA CYS A 209 5.54 7.14 -18.03
C CYS A 209 4.93 8.02 -16.91
N HIS A 210 4.08 7.47 -16.05
CA HIS A 210 3.49 8.21 -14.94
C HIS A 210 4.52 8.60 -13.89
N SER A 211 5.59 7.81 -13.70
CA SER A 211 6.71 8.17 -12.82
C SER A 211 7.43 9.43 -13.33
N MET A 212 7.59 9.58 -14.64
CA MET A 212 8.13 10.81 -15.22
C MET A 212 7.19 12.01 -15.01
N VAL A 213 5.87 11.82 -15.11
CA VAL A 213 4.89 12.85 -14.78
C VAL A 213 4.96 13.23 -13.30
N HIS A 214 5.12 12.25 -12.40
CA HIS A 214 5.29 12.48 -10.98
C HIS A 214 6.53 13.31 -10.65
N LEU A 215 7.66 13.00 -11.29
CA LEU A 215 8.91 13.77 -11.16
C LEU A 215 8.78 15.18 -11.75
N ALA A 216 8.16 15.34 -12.91
CA ALA A 216 7.93 16.65 -13.52
C ALA A 216 7.06 17.53 -12.62
N ALA A 217 6.02 16.96 -12.02
CA ALA A 217 5.18 17.64 -11.06
C ALA A 217 5.95 18.03 -9.78
N LEU A 218 6.83 17.16 -9.29
CA LEU A 218 7.71 17.47 -8.17
C LEU A 218 8.67 18.62 -8.52
N HIS A 219 9.27 18.59 -9.69
CA HIS A 219 10.22 19.62 -10.14
C HIS A 219 9.59 21.01 -10.32
N GLN A 220 8.28 21.08 -10.54
CA GLN A 220 7.57 22.36 -10.64
C GLN A 220 7.69 23.18 -9.36
N TYR A 221 7.68 22.53 -8.19
CA TYR A 221 7.69 23.18 -6.87
C TYR A 221 8.95 22.89 -6.03
N GLY A 222 9.74 21.91 -6.44
CA GLY A 222 10.91 21.43 -5.71
C GLY A 222 10.56 20.51 -4.54
N SER A 223 11.56 19.94 -3.87
CA SER A 223 11.38 19.09 -2.69
C SER A 223 10.97 19.90 -1.46
N ASN A 224 10.15 19.31 -0.57
CA ASN A 224 9.79 19.93 0.69
C ASN A 224 10.95 19.84 1.69
N HIS A 225 11.05 20.86 2.54
CA HIS A 225 11.99 20.87 3.67
C HIS A 225 11.45 19.99 4.82
N PRO A 226 12.29 19.20 5.51
CA PRO A 226 11.86 18.37 6.64
C PRO A 226 11.41 19.20 7.86
N LEU A 227 11.98 20.40 8.04
CA LEU A 227 11.61 21.34 9.10
C LEU A 227 10.62 22.37 8.56
N VAL A 228 9.48 22.46 9.22
CA VAL A 228 8.36 23.30 8.81
C VAL A 228 8.60 24.76 9.15
N GLY A 229 8.15 25.66 8.26
CA GLY A 229 8.09 27.10 8.48
C GLY A 229 9.33 27.88 8.08
N ALA A 230 10.47 27.23 7.80
CA ALA A 230 11.60 27.88 7.18
C ALA A 230 11.43 27.80 5.64
N TYR A 231 11.26 28.93 4.98
CA TYR A 231 11.62 29.00 3.56
C TYR A 231 13.05 28.47 3.47
N PRO A 232 13.33 27.45 2.69
CA PRO A 232 14.69 26.94 2.58
C PRO A 232 15.53 27.99 1.86
N VAL A 233 16.09 28.91 2.64
CA VAL A 233 17.06 29.89 2.16
C VAL A 233 18.30 29.13 1.71
N ASP A 234 18.57 28.01 2.37
CA ASP A 234 19.75 27.20 2.16
C ASP A 234 19.43 26.03 1.21
N LYS A 235 19.83 26.16 -0.04
CA LYS A 235 19.69 25.15 -1.07
C LYS A 235 21.07 24.77 -1.60
N SER A 236 21.29 23.48 -1.72
CA SER A 236 22.44 22.87 -2.38
C SER A 236 22.06 22.28 -3.74
N ALA A 237 23.05 22.05 -4.58
CA ALA A 237 22.83 21.31 -5.83
C ALA A 237 22.48 19.85 -5.50
N PHE A 238 21.55 19.27 -6.25
CA PHE A 238 21.11 17.89 -6.05
C PHE A 238 22.25 16.89 -6.09
N LEU A 239 23.23 17.08 -7.00
CA LEU A 239 24.39 16.20 -7.15
C LEU A 239 25.22 16.09 -5.87
N THR A 240 25.51 17.19 -5.20
CA THR A 240 26.48 17.23 -4.10
C THR A 240 25.97 16.63 -2.82
N ASP A 241 24.67 16.77 -2.54
CA ASP A 241 24.11 16.31 -1.27
C ASP A 241 23.09 15.17 -1.45
N SER A 242 22.09 15.38 -2.27
CA SER A 242 20.95 14.45 -2.38
C SER A 242 21.33 13.20 -3.14
N LEU A 243 22.00 13.33 -4.29
CA LEU A 243 22.41 12.17 -5.09
C LEU A 243 23.42 11.29 -4.38
N ILE A 244 24.34 11.87 -3.61
CA ILE A 244 25.31 11.09 -2.81
C ILE A 244 24.57 10.27 -1.74
N LYS A 245 23.58 10.85 -1.06
CA LYS A 245 22.74 10.12 -0.09
C LYS A 245 21.93 9.02 -0.79
N ASP A 246 21.38 9.30 -1.97
CA ASP A 246 20.66 8.31 -2.78
C ASP A 246 21.57 7.14 -3.17
N LEU A 247 22.81 7.41 -3.59
CA LEU A 247 23.80 6.35 -3.90
C LEU A 247 24.07 5.44 -2.71
N VAL A 248 24.20 5.99 -1.51
CA VAL A 248 24.32 5.18 -0.28
C VAL A 248 23.09 4.29 -0.10
N GLY A 249 21.90 4.85 -0.27
CA GLY A 249 20.64 4.10 -0.23
C GLY A 249 20.59 2.98 -1.27
N TRP A 250 21.04 3.25 -2.52
CA TRP A 250 21.09 2.25 -3.60
C TRP A 250 22.05 1.11 -3.28
N VAL A 251 23.21 1.39 -2.70
CA VAL A 251 24.16 0.35 -2.27
C VAL A 251 23.54 -0.53 -1.16
N LEU A 252 22.93 0.07 -0.15
CA LEU A 252 22.25 -0.68 0.92
C LEU A 252 21.10 -1.52 0.37
N TYR A 253 20.33 -0.96 -0.55
CA TYR A 253 19.27 -1.69 -1.25
C TYR A 253 19.82 -2.86 -2.06
N ALA A 254 20.91 -2.65 -2.82
CA ALA A 254 21.56 -3.70 -3.59
C ALA A 254 22.12 -4.82 -2.71
N ILE A 255 22.68 -4.50 -1.53
CA ILE A 255 23.12 -5.49 -0.55
C ILE A 255 21.92 -6.31 -0.06
N GLY A 256 20.85 -5.66 0.42
CA GLY A 256 19.65 -6.35 0.88
C GLY A 256 19.01 -7.20 -0.21
N PHE A 257 18.92 -6.69 -1.42
CA PHE A 257 18.45 -7.40 -2.60
C PHE A 257 19.29 -8.65 -2.90
N SER A 258 20.62 -8.51 -2.88
CA SER A 258 21.54 -9.62 -3.12
C SER A 258 21.42 -10.70 -2.05
N LEU A 259 21.22 -10.34 -0.78
CA LEU A 259 21.02 -11.32 0.29
C LEU A 259 19.80 -12.20 0.00
N TYR A 260 18.67 -11.61 -0.41
CA TYR A 260 17.50 -12.39 -0.79
C TYR A 260 17.72 -13.19 -2.08
N ALA A 261 18.26 -12.58 -3.13
CA ALA A 261 18.42 -13.24 -4.41
C ALA A 261 19.38 -14.43 -4.38
N PHE A 262 20.47 -14.33 -3.60
CA PHE A 262 21.51 -15.36 -3.58
C PHE A 262 21.37 -16.38 -2.44
N PHE A 263 20.92 -15.97 -1.26
CA PHE A 263 20.96 -16.84 -0.07
C PHE A 263 19.59 -17.35 0.36
N THR A 264 18.51 -16.58 0.11
CA THR A 264 17.14 -16.94 0.53
C THR A 264 16.11 -16.59 -0.55
N PRO A 265 16.27 -17.09 -1.78
CA PRO A 265 15.49 -16.61 -2.95
C PRO A 265 13.99 -16.88 -2.87
N ILE A 266 13.55 -17.82 -2.03
CA ILE A 266 12.14 -18.21 -1.86
C ILE A 266 11.53 -17.70 -0.55
N ALA A 267 12.32 -17.02 0.32
CA ALA A 267 11.88 -16.66 1.67
C ALA A 267 10.69 -15.68 1.71
N LEU A 268 10.54 -14.85 0.69
CA LEU A 268 9.45 -13.88 0.59
C LEU A 268 8.23 -14.39 -0.19
N GLY A 269 8.30 -15.58 -0.78
CA GLY A 269 7.21 -16.20 -1.54
C GLY A 269 6.46 -17.26 -0.73
N HIS A 270 5.31 -17.69 -1.26
CA HIS A 270 4.53 -18.78 -0.67
C HIS A 270 5.00 -20.14 -1.24
N PRO A 271 5.26 -21.16 -0.38
CA PRO A 271 5.78 -22.45 -0.84
C PRO A 271 4.83 -23.19 -1.81
N ASP A 272 3.51 -23.11 -1.58
CA ASP A 272 2.53 -23.77 -2.45
C ASP A 272 2.50 -23.20 -3.88
N ASN A 273 3.09 -22.02 -4.12
CA ASN A 273 3.19 -21.50 -5.48
C ASN A 273 4.27 -22.19 -6.33
N SER A 274 5.08 -23.04 -5.71
CA SER A 274 5.98 -23.96 -6.41
C SER A 274 5.28 -25.23 -6.89
N ILE A 275 4.06 -25.51 -6.42
CA ILE A 275 3.23 -26.63 -6.85
C ILE A 275 2.41 -26.17 -8.05
N HIS A 276 2.37 -26.98 -9.09
CA HIS A 276 1.59 -26.68 -10.31
C HIS A 276 0.11 -26.47 -10.01
N ALA A 277 -0.52 -25.53 -10.68
CA ALA A 277 -1.93 -25.20 -10.48
C ALA A 277 -2.83 -26.42 -10.73
N ASN A 278 -3.62 -26.79 -9.75
CA ASN A 278 -4.63 -27.83 -9.84
C ASN A 278 -6.01 -27.24 -9.47
N PRO A 279 -6.91 -27.08 -10.45
CA PRO A 279 -8.24 -26.54 -10.20
C PRO A 279 -9.14 -27.44 -9.36
N LEU A 280 -8.80 -28.73 -9.22
CA LEU A 280 -9.57 -29.70 -8.44
C LEU A 280 -9.15 -29.77 -6.96
N THR A 281 -8.05 -29.12 -6.59
CA THR A 281 -7.51 -29.18 -5.21
C THR A 281 -7.23 -27.78 -4.70
N THR A 282 -8.11 -27.30 -3.83
CA THR A 282 -7.92 -25.99 -3.18
C THR A 282 -6.86 -26.09 -2.08
N PRO A 283 -5.86 -25.19 -2.03
CA PRO A 283 -4.95 -25.10 -0.90
C PRO A 283 -5.69 -24.83 0.40
N ALA A 284 -5.16 -25.38 1.50
CA ALA A 284 -5.78 -25.18 2.83
C ALA A 284 -5.80 -23.70 3.27
N HIS A 285 -4.88 -22.91 2.76
CA HIS A 285 -4.76 -21.50 3.12
C HIS A 285 -4.34 -20.66 1.91
N ILE A 286 -5.26 -19.88 1.35
CA ILE A 286 -5.00 -18.97 0.25
C ILE A 286 -4.70 -17.58 0.83
N VAL A 287 -3.46 -17.14 0.72
CA VAL A 287 -3.03 -15.81 1.16
C VAL A 287 -2.33 -15.07 0.03
N PRO A 288 -2.54 -13.77 -0.10
CA PRO A 288 -1.76 -12.94 -1.03
C PRO A 288 -0.33 -12.72 -0.51
N GLU A 289 0.50 -12.16 -1.37
CA GLU A 289 1.84 -11.70 -1.01
C GLU A 289 1.80 -10.65 0.12
N TRP A 290 2.86 -10.58 0.93
CA TRP A 290 2.90 -9.78 2.16
C TRP A 290 2.50 -8.32 1.98
N TYR A 291 2.83 -7.72 0.84
CA TYR A 291 2.51 -6.33 0.54
C TYR A 291 1.02 -6.08 0.23
N PHE A 292 0.22 -7.13 0.09
CA PHE A 292 -1.24 -7.04 -0.06
C PHE A 292 -2.02 -7.45 1.19
N LEU A 293 -1.36 -7.99 2.22
CA LEU A 293 -2.02 -8.57 3.38
C LEU A 293 -2.92 -7.57 4.14
N ALA A 294 -2.49 -6.31 4.25
CA ALA A 294 -3.31 -5.29 4.92
C ALA A 294 -4.62 -5.03 4.16
N PHE A 295 -4.57 -4.90 2.83
CA PHE A 295 -5.78 -4.75 2.00
C PHE A 295 -6.66 -5.99 2.07
N TYR A 296 -6.05 -7.18 2.12
CA TYR A 296 -6.76 -8.44 2.28
C TYR A 296 -7.45 -8.54 3.65
N ALA A 297 -6.81 -8.09 4.72
CA ALA A 297 -7.42 -8.02 6.05
C ALA A 297 -8.65 -7.10 6.05
N ILE A 298 -8.55 -5.91 5.45
CA ILE A 298 -9.67 -4.97 5.32
C ILE A 298 -10.81 -5.62 4.52
N LEU A 299 -10.49 -6.23 3.38
CA LEU A 299 -11.48 -6.88 2.50
C LEU A 299 -12.31 -7.92 3.25
N ARG A 300 -11.65 -8.83 3.97
CA ARG A 300 -12.32 -9.95 4.67
C ARG A 300 -12.87 -9.60 6.03
N SER A 301 -12.55 -8.39 6.57
CA SER A 301 -13.11 -7.92 7.84
C SER A 301 -14.62 -7.65 7.75
N ILE A 302 -15.13 -7.45 6.55
CA ILE A 302 -16.54 -7.13 6.30
C ILE A 302 -17.21 -8.34 5.65
N PRO A 303 -18.22 -8.96 6.28
CA PRO A 303 -18.87 -10.17 5.77
C PRO A 303 -19.58 -9.98 4.43
N ASN A 304 -20.05 -8.77 4.14
CA ASN A 304 -20.69 -8.46 2.86
C ASN A 304 -19.66 -8.21 1.76
N LYS A 305 -19.70 -9.01 0.70
CA LYS A 305 -18.76 -8.96 -0.43
C LYS A 305 -18.67 -7.57 -1.08
N GLN A 306 -19.81 -6.93 -1.31
CA GLN A 306 -19.87 -5.60 -1.93
C GLN A 306 -19.23 -4.55 -1.01
N ALA A 307 -19.58 -4.59 0.27
CA ALA A 307 -19.02 -3.68 1.26
C ALA A 307 -17.51 -3.90 1.48
N GLY A 308 -17.04 -5.16 1.45
CA GLY A 308 -15.61 -5.47 1.53
C GLY A 308 -14.83 -4.88 0.34
N VAL A 309 -15.31 -5.07 -0.88
CA VAL A 309 -14.71 -4.48 -2.09
C VAL A 309 -14.73 -2.96 -2.04
N ALA A 310 -15.87 -2.39 -1.63
CA ALA A 310 -15.99 -0.94 -1.48
C ALA A 310 -15.03 -0.37 -0.44
N SER A 311 -14.77 -1.10 0.65
CA SER A 311 -13.83 -0.68 1.70
C SER A 311 -12.38 -0.62 1.19
N VAL A 312 -11.93 -1.58 0.40
CA VAL A 312 -10.61 -1.52 -0.23
C VAL A 312 -10.51 -0.33 -1.19
N ALA A 313 -11.53 -0.12 -2.02
CA ALA A 313 -11.58 1.05 -2.91
C ALA A 313 -11.58 2.37 -2.12
N LEU A 314 -12.26 2.41 -0.98
CA LEU A 314 -12.31 3.56 -0.08
C LEU A 314 -10.93 3.93 0.48
N VAL A 315 -10.02 2.98 0.72
CA VAL A 315 -8.64 3.28 1.15
C VAL A 315 -7.94 4.15 0.10
N PHE A 316 -7.95 3.75 -1.17
CA PHE A 316 -7.33 4.54 -2.26
C PHE A 316 -8.02 5.88 -2.48
N PHE A 317 -9.35 5.89 -2.39
CA PHE A 317 -10.13 7.12 -2.50
C PHE A 317 -9.80 8.11 -1.37
N THR A 318 -9.72 7.63 -0.13
CA THR A 318 -9.36 8.45 1.03
C THR A 318 -7.93 8.99 0.92
N LEU A 319 -6.97 8.15 0.48
CA LEU A 319 -5.62 8.61 0.19
C LEU A 319 -5.61 9.74 -0.86
N GLY A 320 -6.42 9.64 -1.91
CA GLY A 320 -6.59 10.69 -2.90
C GLY A 320 -7.20 11.97 -2.30
N LEU A 321 -8.28 11.83 -1.52
CA LEU A 321 -8.95 12.95 -0.84
C LEU A 321 -8.03 13.70 0.12
N ILE A 322 -7.14 13.00 0.82
CA ILE A 322 -6.13 13.62 1.67
C ILE A 322 -5.33 14.68 0.89
N GLY A 323 -4.99 14.43 -0.36
CA GLY A 323 -4.33 15.42 -1.22
C GLY A 323 -5.23 16.60 -1.59
N ILE A 324 -6.47 16.31 -2.01
CA ILE A 324 -7.39 17.32 -2.56
C ILE A 324 -7.86 18.31 -1.49
N SER A 325 -8.15 17.83 -0.27
CA SER A 325 -8.65 18.67 0.83
C SER A 325 -7.57 19.42 1.58
N GLY A 326 -6.30 19.17 1.33
CA GLY A 326 -5.17 19.72 2.07
C GLY A 326 -4.64 21.08 1.61
N SER A 327 -5.49 22.02 1.14
CA SER A 327 -4.99 23.18 0.39
C SER A 327 -4.27 24.26 1.17
N SER A 328 -4.53 24.49 2.46
CA SER A 328 -3.93 25.65 3.16
C SER A 328 -3.14 25.33 4.44
N THR A 329 -3.59 24.42 5.25
CA THR A 329 -3.04 24.21 6.60
C THR A 329 -1.79 23.35 6.64
N PHE A 330 -1.61 22.44 5.69
CA PHE A 330 -0.42 21.58 5.59
C PHE A 330 0.78 22.20 4.84
N ARG A 331 0.68 23.45 4.42
CA ARG A 331 1.88 24.20 3.97
C ARG A 331 2.96 24.30 5.06
N HIS A 332 2.58 23.99 6.26
CA HIS A 332 3.41 24.01 7.44
C HIS A 332 3.30 22.64 8.11
N GLY A 333 3.94 21.58 7.69
CA GLY A 333 3.91 20.22 8.24
C GLY A 333 3.62 20.10 9.76
N PRO A 334 3.52 18.92 10.33
CA PRO A 334 3.14 18.74 11.74
C PRO A 334 4.11 19.40 12.75
N VAL A 335 5.27 19.89 12.30
CA VAL A 335 6.27 20.51 13.13
C VAL A 335 6.28 22.03 12.87
N ARG A 336 5.32 22.75 13.42
CA ARG A 336 5.48 24.18 13.64
C ARG A 336 6.19 24.37 14.99
N PRO A 337 7.39 24.93 15.07
CA PRO A 337 7.86 25.47 16.31
C PRO A 337 7.03 26.75 16.57
N SER A 338 5.85 26.59 17.18
CA SER A 338 5.23 27.73 17.81
C SER A 338 6.04 28.06 19.07
N SER A 339 6.17 29.33 19.39
CA SER A 339 6.82 29.83 20.59
C SER A 339 6.21 29.32 21.91
N SER A 340 5.17 28.50 21.85
CA SER A 340 4.66 27.67 22.93
C SER A 340 5.01 26.20 22.58
N ALA A 341 6.05 25.69 23.19
CA ALA A 341 6.66 24.38 22.91
C ALA A 341 5.75 23.16 23.18
N PHE A 342 4.47 23.33 23.44
CA PHE A 342 3.50 22.31 23.74
C PHE A 342 2.10 22.68 23.18
N SER A 343 1.98 22.67 21.84
CA SER A 343 0.62 22.56 21.28
C SER A 343 0.24 21.08 21.27
N PRO A 344 -0.83 20.66 21.95
CA PRO A 344 -1.32 19.27 21.93
C PRO A 344 -1.52 18.75 20.50
N THR A 345 -1.83 19.61 19.55
CA THR A 345 -2.08 19.30 18.15
C THR A 345 -0.91 18.67 17.38
N ILE A 346 0.35 18.93 17.77
CA ILE A 346 1.53 18.37 17.11
C ILE A 346 1.82 16.95 17.62
N ALA A 347 1.68 16.77 18.93
CA ALA A 347 1.81 15.46 19.55
C ALA A 347 0.78 14.49 18.98
N ASP A 348 -0.45 14.93 18.76
CA ASP A 348 -1.55 14.12 18.26
C ASP A 348 -1.33 13.67 16.81
N ALA A 349 -0.82 14.54 15.92
CA ALA A 349 -0.50 14.16 14.54
C ALA A 349 0.66 13.16 14.46
N PHE A 350 1.66 13.30 15.33
CA PHE A 350 2.78 12.36 15.44
C PHE A 350 2.32 11.02 15.98
N HIS A 351 1.47 10.99 17.01
CA HIS A 351 0.89 9.77 17.54
C HIS A 351 0.03 9.06 16.49
N LEU A 352 -0.84 9.79 15.79
CA LEU A 352 -1.69 9.24 14.73
C LEU A 352 -0.87 8.59 13.61
N PHE A 353 0.26 9.18 13.24
CA PHE A 353 1.17 8.60 12.24
C PHE A 353 1.74 7.25 12.69
N TRP A 354 2.27 7.16 13.93
CA TRP A 354 2.83 5.92 14.44
C TRP A 354 1.77 4.84 14.64
N ILE A 355 0.57 5.24 15.02
CA ILE A 355 -0.57 4.35 15.13
C ILE A 355 -0.95 3.76 13.76
N LEU A 356 -0.99 4.57 12.70
CA LEU A 356 -1.21 4.07 11.33
C LEU A 356 -0.11 3.12 10.87
N GLY A 357 1.13 3.35 11.26
CA GLY A 357 2.24 2.43 11.00
C GLY A 357 2.06 1.09 11.71
N ALA A 358 1.69 1.11 12.98
CA ALA A 358 1.39 -0.08 13.77
C ALA A 358 0.16 -0.83 13.22
N ASP A 359 -0.88 -0.08 12.84
CA ASP A 359 -2.10 -0.60 12.23
C ASP A 359 -1.80 -1.42 10.97
N LEU A 360 -0.96 -0.92 10.06
CA LEU A 360 -0.55 -1.65 8.87
C LEU A 360 0.14 -2.98 9.18
N LEU A 361 0.99 -3.00 10.21
CA LEU A 361 1.66 -4.23 10.64
C LEU A 361 0.65 -5.23 11.24
N ILE A 362 -0.28 -4.76 12.05
CA ILE A 362 -1.31 -5.60 12.67
C ILE A 362 -2.29 -6.12 11.61
N LEU A 363 -2.70 -5.28 10.66
CA LEU A 363 -3.52 -5.71 9.53
C LEU A 363 -2.78 -6.72 8.65
N GLY A 364 -1.47 -6.52 8.40
CA GLY A 364 -0.64 -7.48 7.69
C GLY A 364 -0.60 -8.83 8.40
N TRP A 365 -0.37 -8.83 9.70
CA TRP A 365 -0.42 -10.04 10.52
C TRP A 365 -1.81 -10.68 10.49
N SER A 366 -2.87 -9.91 10.70
CA SER A 366 -4.24 -10.42 10.60
C SER A 366 -4.50 -11.02 9.22
N GLY A 367 -4.08 -10.34 8.14
CA GLY A 367 -4.22 -10.80 6.77
C GLY A 367 -3.56 -12.15 6.48
N SER A 368 -2.45 -12.47 7.14
CA SER A 368 -1.73 -13.73 6.98
C SER A 368 -2.32 -14.91 7.75
N HIS A 369 -3.33 -14.71 8.63
CA HIS A 369 -3.91 -15.75 9.47
C HIS A 369 -5.40 -15.90 9.21
N CYS A 370 -5.92 -17.13 9.21
CA CYS A 370 -7.34 -17.45 8.98
C CYS A 370 -8.10 -17.80 10.27
N THR A 371 -7.49 -17.65 11.43
CA THR A 371 -8.18 -17.96 12.69
C THR A 371 -9.29 -16.93 12.99
N PRO A 372 -10.41 -17.33 13.62
CA PRO A 372 -11.47 -16.41 13.99
C PRO A 372 -10.96 -15.23 14.83
N HIS A 373 -9.96 -15.47 15.68
CA HIS A 373 -9.32 -14.43 16.48
C HIS A 373 -8.59 -13.38 15.62
N ALA A 374 -7.81 -13.83 14.63
CA ALA A 374 -7.13 -12.91 13.71
C ALA A 374 -8.13 -12.09 12.88
N ILE A 375 -9.24 -12.68 12.46
CA ILE A 375 -10.32 -11.98 11.73
C ILE A 375 -10.93 -10.88 12.61
N ARG A 376 -11.24 -11.17 13.89
CA ARG A 376 -11.78 -10.15 14.84
C ARG A 376 -10.79 -9.00 15.05
N ILE A 377 -9.51 -9.30 15.19
CA ILE A 377 -8.47 -8.27 15.26
C ILE A 377 -8.46 -7.44 13.97
N GLY A 378 -8.52 -8.09 12.82
CA GLY A 378 -8.60 -7.39 11.53
C GLY A 378 -9.83 -6.49 11.42
N GLN A 379 -10.99 -6.90 11.92
CA GLN A 379 -12.21 -6.09 11.97
C GLN A 379 -12.01 -4.82 12.81
N LEU A 380 -11.48 -4.97 14.00
CA LEU A 380 -11.22 -3.85 14.91
C LEU A 380 -10.24 -2.85 14.30
N TRP A 381 -9.11 -3.34 13.79
CA TRP A 381 -8.07 -2.49 13.24
C TRP A 381 -8.45 -1.89 11.88
N SER A 382 -9.24 -2.57 11.06
CA SER A 382 -9.82 -1.96 9.85
C SER A 382 -10.73 -0.79 10.16
N ALA A 383 -11.62 -0.92 11.15
CA ALA A 383 -12.46 0.19 11.60
C ALA A 383 -11.61 1.35 12.13
N TYR A 384 -10.57 1.04 12.88
CA TYR A 384 -9.64 2.02 13.41
C TYR A 384 -8.85 2.74 12.30
N SER A 385 -8.38 2.03 11.26
CA SER A 385 -7.73 2.64 10.08
C SER A 385 -8.61 3.72 9.44
N PHE A 386 -9.88 3.41 9.22
CA PHE A 386 -10.82 4.38 8.63
C PHE A 386 -11.07 5.57 9.54
N LEU A 387 -11.16 5.37 10.84
CA LEU A 387 -11.26 6.46 11.82
C LEU A 387 -10.01 7.36 11.79
N CYS A 388 -8.83 6.77 11.74
CA CYS A 388 -7.57 7.51 11.64
C CYS A 388 -7.48 8.31 10.34
N LEU A 389 -7.83 7.70 9.20
CA LEU A 389 -7.83 8.37 7.91
C LEU A 389 -8.88 9.49 7.85
N ALA A 390 -10.07 9.28 8.41
CA ALA A 390 -11.11 10.29 8.52
C ALA A 390 -10.67 11.45 9.43
N ASN A 391 -10.02 11.16 10.55
CA ASN A 391 -9.48 12.19 11.45
C ASN A 391 -8.36 13.00 10.79
N LEU A 392 -7.48 12.37 10.01
CA LEU A 392 -6.50 13.10 9.20
C LEU A 392 -7.17 14.06 8.22
N HIS A 393 -8.33 13.69 7.69
CA HIS A 393 -9.10 14.53 6.78
C HIS A 393 -9.84 15.67 7.51
N LEU A 394 -10.54 15.36 8.61
CA LEU A 394 -11.32 16.32 9.40
C LEU A 394 -10.43 17.36 10.09
N TRP A 395 -9.31 16.97 10.63
CA TRP A 395 -8.33 17.87 11.22
C TRP A 395 -7.83 18.95 10.26
N ARG A 396 -7.84 18.65 8.98
CA ARG A 396 -7.49 19.61 7.93
C ARG A 396 -8.56 20.66 7.69
N SER A 397 -9.83 20.27 7.69
CA SER A 397 -10.94 21.18 7.43
C SER A 397 -11.20 22.14 8.59
N GLU A 398 -10.97 21.71 9.83
CA GLU A 398 -11.19 22.52 11.02
C GLU A 398 -10.12 23.62 11.25
N ALA A 399 -8.90 23.37 10.83
CA ALA A 399 -7.84 24.38 10.89
C ALA A 399 -8.09 25.55 9.92
N GLU A 400 -8.90 25.36 8.89
CA GLU A 400 -9.30 26.39 7.94
C GLU A 400 -10.54 27.19 8.41
N GLY A 401 -11.41 26.56 9.23
CA GLY A 401 -12.71 27.13 9.63
C GLY A 401 -12.77 27.81 10.98
N GLY A 402 -11.68 27.97 11.72
CA GLY A 402 -11.66 28.69 13.01
C GLY A 402 -12.50 28.04 14.10
N ILE A 403 -12.69 26.72 14.09
CA ILE A 403 -13.50 26.00 15.07
C ILE A 403 -12.84 26.04 16.45
N SER A 404 -13.63 26.42 17.46
CA SER A 404 -13.19 26.68 18.82
C SER A 404 -12.46 25.49 19.47
N TYR A 405 -11.48 25.81 20.29
CA TYR A 405 -10.63 24.91 21.07
C TYR A 405 -11.42 23.82 21.84
N GLU A 406 -12.64 24.11 22.29
CA GLU A 406 -13.51 23.18 23.02
C GLU A 406 -13.98 21.98 22.18
N LYS A 407 -14.23 22.16 20.87
CA LYS A 407 -14.60 21.04 19.97
C LYS A 407 -13.43 20.11 19.68
N ARG A 408 -12.20 20.63 19.69
CA ARG A 408 -10.99 19.80 19.48
C ARG A 408 -10.72 18.89 20.65
N GLN A 409 -10.96 19.32 21.88
CA GLN A 409 -10.80 18.47 23.07
C GLN A 409 -11.80 17.32 23.12
N SER A 410 -13.02 17.49 22.62
CA SER A 410 -14.03 16.44 22.61
C SER A 410 -13.72 15.34 21.60
N LEU A 411 -13.12 15.65 20.46
CA LEU A 411 -12.70 14.67 19.43
C LEU A 411 -11.41 13.93 19.82
N ALA A 412 -10.45 14.61 20.43
CA ALA A 412 -9.23 13.99 20.94
C ALA A 412 -9.52 13.06 22.15
N ALA A 413 -10.46 13.42 23.02
CA ALA A 413 -10.88 12.58 24.13
C ALA A 413 -11.58 11.29 23.67
N THR A 414 -12.32 11.33 22.55
CA THR A 414 -12.92 10.13 21.96
C THR A 414 -11.89 9.18 21.37
N SER A 415 -10.83 9.67 20.72
CA SER A 415 -9.79 8.81 20.16
C SER A 415 -8.85 8.22 21.22
N SER A 416 -8.55 8.96 22.30
CA SER A 416 -7.72 8.46 23.40
C SER A 416 -8.47 7.52 24.36
N SER A 417 -9.78 7.67 24.50
CA SER A 417 -10.61 6.74 25.30
C SER A 417 -10.75 5.35 24.68
N PHE A 418 -10.61 5.24 23.35
CA PHE A 418 -10.64 3.95 22.66
C PHE A 418 -9.37 3.11 22.86
N CYS A 419 -8.24 3.73 23.23
CA CYS A 419 -6.95 3.05 23.37
C CYS A 419 -6.79 2.29 24.71
N PHE A 420 -7.64 2.53 25.71
CA PHE A 420 -7.43 2.01 27.09
C PHE A 420 -8.47 1.00 27.58
N CYS A 421 -9.55 0.73 26.84
CA CYS A 421 -10.65 -0.12 27.35
C CYS A 421 -10.60 -1.61 26.97
N SER A 422 -9.52 -2.14 26.42
CA SER A 422 -9.52 -3.53 25.92
C SER A 422 -8.66 -4.55 26.69
N LEU A 423 -8.17 -4.24 27.88
CA LEU A 423 -7.33 -5.18 28.64
C LEU A 423 -7.61 -5.18 30.15
N ASP A 424 -8.88 -5.30 30.56
CA ASP A 424 -9.12 -5.69 31.95
C ASP A 424 -10.28 -6.68 32.05
N THR A 425 -9.96 -7.79 32.71
CA THR A 425 -10.83 -8.88 33.10
C THR A 425 -11.97 -8.43 34.05
N PRO A 426 -13.12 -9.13 34.06
CA PRO A 426 -14.27 -8.71 34.84
C PRO A 426 -14.14 -9.10 36.29
N THR A 427 -13.81 -8.18 37.16
CA THR A 427 -14.14 -8.28 38.60
C THR A 427 -14.40 -6.89 39.19
N HIS A 428 -15.58 -6.81 39.81
CA HIS A 428 -16.04 -5.84 40.81
C HIS A 428 -16.59 -4.47 40.44
N HIS A 429 -17.89 -4.42 40.65
CA HIS A 429 -18.74 -3.36 41.22
C HIS A 429 -18.07 -2.04 41.64
N LEU A 430 -18.61 -0.92 41.20
CA LEU A 430 -19.30 0.10 42.03
C LEU A 430 -19.36 1.46 41.34
N LEU A 431 -20.58 1.95 41.23
CA LEU A 431 -21.03 3.33 41.41
C LEU A 431 -20.10 4.47 40.99
N LEU A 432 -20.46 5.14 39.90
CA LEU A 432 -20.47 6.61 39.92
C LEU A 432 -21.51 7.16 38.95
N SER A 433 -22.49 7.81 39.52
CA SER A 433 -23.52 8.60 38.87
C SER A 433 -22.93 9.86 38.29
N SER A 434 -23.54 10.28 37.23
CA SER A 434 -23.87 11.65 36.87
C SER A 434 -23.31 12.18 35.55
N ARG A 435 -24.29 12.46 34.69
CA ARG A 435 -24.30 13.47 33.63
C ARG A 435 -23.32 13.33 32.48
N VAL A 436 -23.67 12.49 31.51
CA VAL A 436 -23.27 12.67 30.12
C VAL A 436 -24.53 13.00 29.30
N ARG A 437 -24.59 14.23 28.84
CA ARG A 437 -25.60 14.61 27.82
C ARG A 437 -25.26 13.91 26.51
N SER A 438 -26.23 13.16 26.03
CA SER A 438 -26.19 12.36 24.81
C SER A 438 -25.85 13.18 23.58
N THR A 439 -24.78 12.81 22.89
CA THR A 439 -24.59 13.13 21.46
C THR A 439 -24.74 11.84 20.67
N THR A 440 -25.77 11.78 19.89
CA THR A 440 -26.40 10.62 19.24
C THR A 440 -25.58 9.85 18.18
N PRO A 441 -24.46 10.28 17.60
CA PRO A 441 -23.76 9.49 16.58
C PRO A 441 -22.92 8.33 17.15
N CYS A 442 -22.36 8.49 18.36
CA CYS A 442 -21.45 7.49 18.94
C CYS A 442 -22.16 6.23 19.45
N LEU A 443 -23.45 6.36 19.82
CA LEU A 443 -24.26 5.24 20.30
C LEU A 443 -24.75 4.32 19.17
N LEU A 444 -24.85 4.79 17.95
CA LEU A 444 -25.24 3.98 16.81
C LEU A 444 -24.09 3.04 16.35
N GLU A 445 -22.84 3.52 16.36
CA GLU A 445 -21.69 2.69 16.01
C GLU A 445 -21.37 1.67 17.08
N LEU A 446 -21.52 2.01 18.37
CA LEU A 446 -21.37 1.05 19.47
C LEU A 446 -22.48 -0.02 19.50
N ARG A 447 -23.70 0.33 19.09
CA ARG A 447 -24.79 -0.64 18.92
C ARG A 447 -24.53 -1.59 17.76
N TRP A 448 -23.91 -1.12 16.69
CA TRP A 448 -23.57 -1.94 15.52
C TRP A 448 -22.46 -2.94 15.86
N ALA A 449 -21.41 -2.48 16.52
CA ALA A 449 -20.32 -3.33 16.99
C ALA A 449 -20.79 -4.38 18.04
N ASN A 450 -21.64 -3.99 18.99
CA ASN A 450 -22.23 -4.92 19.95
C ASN A 450 -23.22 -5.90 19.33
N LYS A 451 -24.00 -5.48 18.31
CA LYS A 451 -24.92 -6.38 17.64
C LYS A 451 -24.17 -7.45 16.84
N MET A 452 -23.04 -7.11 16.21
CA MET A 452 -22.17 -8.09 15.54
C MET A 452 -21.50 -9.08 16.49
N LEU A 453 -21.19 -8.65 17.72
CA LEU A 453 -20.57 -9.51 18.73
C LEU A 453 -21.58 -10.48 19.38
N TYR A 454 -22.86 -10.10 19.49
CA TYR A 454 -23.87 -10.89 20.19
C TYR A 454 -24.64 -11.89 19.29
N GLU A 455 -24.82 -11.60 18.01
CA GLU A 455 -25.58 -12.49 17.11
C GLU A 455 -24.82 -13.78 16.74
N HIS A 456 -23.51 -13.86 17.00
CA HIS A 456 -22.72 -15.07 16.75
C HIS A 456 -22.57 -16.02 17.96
N GLU A 457 -23.02 -15.64 19.15
CA GLU A 457 -22.91 -16.49 20.35
C GLU A 457 -24.19 -17.30 20.69
N LEU A 458 -25.30 -17.12 19.99
CA LEU A 458 -26.57 -17.78 20.25
C LEU A 458 -27.09 -18.61 19.08
N ALA A 459 -26.31 -19.61 18.66
CA ALA A 459 -26.89 -20.74 17.95
C ALA A 459 -27.16 -21.86 18.99
N PRO A 460 -28.41 -22.28 19.19
CA PRO A 460 -28.69 -23.36 20.12
C PRO A 460 -28.15 -24.70 19.60
N PRO A 461 -27.71 -25.61 20.48
CA PRO A 461 -27.26 -26.94 20.07
C PRO A 461 -28.45 -27.72 19.52
N ASN A 462 -28.27 -28.33 18.37
CA ASN A 462 -29.26 -29.18 17.72
C ASN A 462 -29.50 -30.45 18.55
N PRO A 463 -30.72 -30.74 18.98
CA PRO A 463 -31.04 -31.97 19.69
C PRO A 463 -31.54 -33.02 18.71
N PHE A 464 -30.66 -33.83 18.12
CA PHE A 464 -31.03 -35.15 17.59
C PHE A 464 -29.79 -36.02 17.39
N SER A 465 -29.40 -36.72 18.44
CA SER A 465 -28.67 -37.99 18.32
C SER A 465 -29.59 -39.10 18.79
N LEU A 466 -29.90 -40.02 17.92
CA LEU A 466 -30.14 -41.44 18.28
C LEU A 466 -30.30 -42.29 16.99
N GLY A 467 -29.40 -43.23 16.84
CA GLY A 467 -29.70 -44.59 16.40
C GLY A 467 -29.58 -44.92 14.90
N GLY A 468 -28.63 -45.81 14.53
CA GLY A 468 -28.84 -46.82 13.51
C GLY A 468 -27.87 -46.89 12.35
N VAL A 469 -26.76 -47.58 12.56
CA VAL A 469 -26.16 -48.66 11.74
C VAL A 469 -26.18 -48.60 10.19
N ASP A 470 -24.94 -48.71 9.62
CA ASP A 470 -24.53 -49.29 8.36
C ASP A 470 -24.94 -48.64 7.02
N ARG A 471 -24.00 -47.96 6.40
CA ARG A 471 -23.41 -48.35 5.07
C ARG A 471 -22.24 -47.42 4.71
N ILE A 472 -21.13 -48.07 4.41
CA ILE A 472 -19.90 -47.44 3.90
C ILE A 472 -20.17 -46.94 2.47
N THR A 473 -20.18 -45.64 2.29
CA THR A 473 -19.94 -44.96 1.02
C THR A 473 -18.84 -43.92 1.25
N PRO A 474 -17.88 -43.76 0.32
CA PRO A 474 -16.80 -42.81 0.53
C PRO A 474 -17.37 -41.39 0.52
N SER A 475 -17.54 -40.83 1.69
CA SER A 475 -17.83 -39.38 1.85
C SER A 475 -16.61 -38.60 1.45
N VAL A 476 -16.73 -37.85 0.36
CA VAL A 476 -15.91 -36.70 0.08
C VAL A 476 -15.95 -35.81 1.33
N VAL A 477 -14.84 -35.75 2.03
CA VAL A 477 -14.65 -34.82 3.15
C VAL A 477 -14.56 -33.41 2.58
N ALA A 478 -15.72 -32.78 2.42
CA ALA A 478 -15.83 -31.35 2.27
C ALA A 478 -15.69 -30.72 3.66
N GLY A 479 -14.47 -30.58 4.13
CA GLY A 479 -14.12 -30.00 5.42
C GLY A 479 -12.92 -29.06 5.26
N GLY A 480 -12.99 -28.15 4.31
CA GLY A 480 -12.12 -27.00 4.27
C GLY A 480 -12.93 -25.78 4.74
N ASP A 481 -12.73 -25.37 5.98
CA ASP A 481 -13.23 -24.09 6.44
C ASP A 481 -12.67 -23.00 5.53
N TRP A 482 -13.49 -22.58 4.59
CA TRP A 482 -13.19 -21.49 3.69
C TRP A 482 -13.03 -20.22 4.52
N CYS A 483 -11.87 -19.60 4.49
CA CYS A 483 -11.71 -18.18 4.87
C CYS A 483 -12.64 -17.24 4.07
N TRP A 484 -13.49 -17.81 3.23
CA TRP A 484 -14.50 -17.18 2.37
C TRP A 484 -15.80 -17.96 2.43
N SER A 485 -16.42 -18.07 3.58
CA SER A 485 -17.85 -18.32 3.62
C SER A 485 -18.58 -16.98 3.61
N VAL A 486 -18.68 -16.38 2.44
CA VAL A 486 -19.72 -15.41 2.05
C VAL A 486 -19.99 -15.58 0.56
#